data_3df210efc57c133a2a6b3449fa730b1a
#
_entry.id   3df210efc57c133a2a6b3449fa730b1a
#
_cell.length_a   1.000
_cell.length_b   1.000
_cell.length_c   1.000
_cell.angle_alpha   90.00
_cell.angle_beta   90.00
_cell.angle_gamma   90.00
#
_symmetry.space_group_name_H-M   'P 1'
#
loop_
_entity.id
_entity.type
_entity.pdbx_description
1 polymer ?
#
loop_
_entity_poly.entity_id
_entity_poly.type
_entity_poly.pdbx_seq_one_letter_code
_entity_poly.pdbx_strand_id
1 'polypeptide(L)'
;TLEGSITSTTPEGRDFDQHGHPLNITDLIVRLPGAAFVTRQAVDTAKSVRKSKRAILNSIKYQLEGGNGVCFIEIISNCPSGWKMTPVESNQWLNDHIFNHYPLGDLKPFPKKESK
;
A
#
# COMPACT_ATOMS: atom_id res chain seq x y z
N THR A 1 2.34 -7.90 -8.29
CA THR A 1 1.42 -8.96 -8.76
C THR A 1 1.68 -10.25 -7.99
N LEU A 2 0.61 -10.98 -7.68
CA LEU A 2 0.68 -12.29 -7.03
C LEU A 2 1.04 -13.37 -8.04
N GLU A 3 1.43 -14.55 -7.55
CA GLU A 3 1.65 -15.72 -8.39
C GLU A 3 0.40 -16.09 -9.18
N GLY A 4 0.57 -16.47 -10.43
CA GLY A 4 -0.52 -16.76 -11.35
C GLY A 4 -1.29 -15.54 -11.86
N SER A 5 -0.99 -14.33 -11.36
CA SER A 5 -1.70 -13.11 -11.78
C SER A 5 -1.45 -12.79 -13.25
N ILE A 6 -2.52 -12.72 -14.02
CA ILE A 6 -2.49 -12.32 -15.42
C ILE A 6 -2.48 -10.80 -15.51
N THR A 7 -1.50 -10.26 -16.24
CA THR A 7 -1.39 -8.82 -16.51
C THR A 7 -1.00 -8.60 -17.97
N SER A 8 -1.00 -7.36 -18.42
CA SER A 8 -0.55 -7.02 -19.77
C SER A 8 0.92 -7.39 -20.04
N THR A 9 1.74 -7.45 -18.99
CA THR A 9 3.16 -7.81 -19.07
C THR A 9 3.44 -9.28 -18.71
N THR A 10 2.47 -9.98 -18.17
CA THR A 10 2.54 -11.42 -17.84
C THR A 10 1.26 -12.11 -18.31
N PRO A 11 1.03 -12.24 -19.64
CA PRO A 11 -0.23 -12.76 -20.19
C PRO A 11 -0.49 -14.22 -19.87
N GLU A 12 0.57 -15.01 -19.62
CA GLU A 12 0.50 -16.44 -19.21
C GLU A 12 0.35 -16.60 -17.68
N GLY A 13 0.29 -15.50 -16.95
CA GLY A 13 0.35 -15.50 -15.49
C GLY A 13 1.77 -15.29 -14.96
N ARG A 14 1.87 -14.70 -13.76
CA ARG A 14 3.17 -14.52 -13.11
C ARG A 14 3.67 -15.84 -12.53
N ASP A 15 4.86 -16.21 -12.92
CA ASP A 15 5.62 -17.33 -12.38
C ASP A 15 6.78 -16.77 -11.54
N PHE A 16 6.90 -17.17 -10.28
CA PHE A 16 7.93 -16.65 -9.39
C PHE A 16 9.33 -17.12 -9.73
N ASP A 17 9.47 -18.30 -10.32
CA ASP A 17 10.78 -18.83 -10.76
C ASP A 17 11.35 -18.04 -11.94
N GLN A 18 10.47 -17.56 -12.82
CA GLN A 18 10.86 -16.77 -13.99
C GLN A 18 10.89 -15.26 -13.73
N HIS A 19 9.95 -14.76 -12.95
CA HIS A 19 9.73 -13.31 -12.76
C HIS A 19 10.16 -12.81 -11.37
N GLY A 20 10.58 -13.71 -10.48
CA GLY A 20 10.93 -13.43 -9.09
C GLY A 20 9.73 -13.12 -8.20
N HIS A 21 9.95 -13.22 -6.90
CA HIS A 21 8.94 -12.92 -5.90
C HIS A 21 8.59 -11.43 -5.87
N PRO A 22 7.35 -11.06 -5.53
CA PRO A 22 6.96 -9.67 -5.37
C PRO A 22 7.69 -9.05 -4.18
N LEU A 23 8.21 -7.84 -4.38
CA LEU A 23 8.88 -7.09 -3.33
C LEU A 23 7.84 -6.35 -2.47
N ASN A 24 7.78 -6.67 -1.18
CA ASN A 24 6.97 -5.93 -0.21
C ASN A 24 7.77 -4.76 0.35
N ILE A 25 7.79 -3.64 -0.38
CA ILE A 25 8.57 -2.45 -0.03
C ILE A 25 8.14 -1.88 1.32
N THR A 26 6.85 -1.88 1.62
CA THR A 26 6.32 -1.33 2.88
C THR A 26 6.89 -2.07 4.09
N ASP A 27 6.96 -3.39 4.03
CA ASP A 27 7.51 -4.20 5.13
C ASP A 27 9.02 -4.02 5.30
N LEU A 28 9.73 -3.68 4.23
CA LEU A 28 11.16 -3.33 4.31
C LEU A 28 11.34 -1.97 4.99
N ILE A 29 10.53 -0.97 4.59
CA ILE A 29 10.63 0.40 5.12
C ILE A 29 10.26 0.46 6.60
N VAL A 30 9.30 -0.34 7.06
CA VAL A 30 8.94 -0.44 8.49
C VAL A 30 10.15 -0.71 9.38
N ARG A 31 11.11 -1.50 8.89
CA ARG A 31 12.29 -1.92 9.64
C ARG A 31 13.39 -0.86 9.67
N LEU A 32 13.31 0.19 8.86
CA LEU A 32 14.30 1.26 8.85
C LEU A 32 14.17 2.14 10.10
N PRO A 33 15.26 2.39 10.85
CA PRO A 33 15.23 3.27 12.02
C PRO A 33 14.72 4.68 11.71
N GLY A 34 15.06 5.19 10.52
CA GLY A 34 14.64 6.53 10.05
C GLY A 34 13.19 6.64 9.57
N ALA A 35 12.40 5.56 9.54
CA ALA A 35 10.99 5.63 9.22
C ALA A 35 10.19 6.05 10.48
N ALA A 36 9.47 7.17 10.39
CA ALA A 36 8.63 7.70 11.47
C ALA A 36 7.20 7.17 11.41
N PHE A 37 6.65 7.08 10.20
CA PHE A 37 5.29 6.59 9.96
C PHE A 37 5.26 5.76 8.70
N VAL A 38 4.66 4.59 8.76
CA VAL A 38 4.51 3.70 7.61
C VAL A 38 3.09 3.15 7.59
N THR A 39 2.38 3.36 6.50
CA THR A 39 1.00 2.91 6.37
C THR A 39 0.70 2.37 4.97
N ARG A 40 -0.19 1.42 4.92
CA ARG A 40 -0.77 0.89 3.67
C ARG A 40 -2.24 1.23 3.63
N GLN A 41 -2.64 1.96 2.63
CA GLN A 41 -4.00 2.44 2.42
C GLN A 41 -4.54 1.96 1.07
N ALA A 42 -5.82 2.22 0.80
CA ALA A 42 -6.46 1.90 -0.47
C ALA A 42 -7.36 3.05 -0.95
N VAL A 43 -7.82 2.94 -2.19
CA VAL A 43 -8.74 3.91 -2.82
C VAL A 43 -9.95 3.21 -3.48
N ASP A 44 -10.24 1.99 -3.04
CA ASP A 44 -11.32 1.14 -3.55
C ASP A 44 -12.73 1.63 -3.18
N THR A 45 -12.86 2.35 -2.08
CA THR A 45 -14.13 2.90 -1.57
C THR A 45 -13.99 4.35 -1.13
N ALA A 46 -15.09 5.08 -1.02
CA ALA A 46 -15.10 6.44 -0.48
C ALA A 46 -14.55 6.52 0.96
N LYS A 47 -14.74 5.45 1.75
CA LYS A 47 -14.18 5.33 3.11
C LYS A 47 -12.66 5.19 3.04
N SER A 48 -12.14 4.36 2.14
CA SER A 48 -10.70 4.16 1.93
C SER A 48 -10.03 5.43 1.43
N VAL A 49 -10.64 6.14 0.49
CA VAL A 49 -10.15 7.45 0.01
C VAL A 49 -10.03 8.45 1.16
N ARG A 50 -11.04 8.53 2.04
CA ARG A 50 -10.96 9.42 3.21
C ARG A 50 -9.83 9.05 4.17
N LYS A 51 -9.57 7.76 4.36
CA LYS A 51 -8.43 7.27 5.18
C LYS A 51 -7.09 7.64 4.54
N SER A 52 -6.94 7.40 3.24
CA SER A 52 -5.73 7.76 2.48
C SER A 52 -5.44 9.26 2.55
N LYS A 53 -6.46 10.11 2.33
CA LYS A 53 -6.34 11.57 2.49
C LYS A 53 -5.91 11.96 3.90
N ARG A 54 -6.46 11.34 4.94
CA ARG A 54 -6.09 11.60 6.33
C ARG A 54 -4.64 11.19 6.62
N ALA A 55 -4.19 10.04 6.12
CA ALA A 55 -2.81 9.60 6.27
C ALA A 55 -1.83 10.60 5.66
N ILE A 56 -2.11 11.07 4.44
CA ILE A 56 -1.30 12.10 3.76
C ILE A 56 -1.28 13.40 4.56
N LEU A 57 -2.44 13.89 4.97
CA LEU A 57 -2.54 15.13 5.74
C LEU A 57 -1.78 15.06 7.07
N ASN A 58 -1.93 13.95 7.80
CA ASN A 58 -1.23 13.75 9.07
C ASN A 58 0.29 13.66 8.89
N SER A 59 0.75 13.04 7.79
CA SER A 59 2.17 12.98 7.45
C SER A 59 2.75 14.37 7.17
N ILE A 60 2.04 15.20 6.41
CA ILE A 60 2.45 16.59 6.14
C ILE A 60 2.48 17.40 7.45
N LYS A 61 1.44 17.29 8.28
CA LYS A 61 1.39 17.99 9.58
C LYS A 61 2.55 17.57 10.47
N TYR A 62 2.84 16.26 10.56
CA TYR A 62 3.97 15.75 11.34
C TYR A 62 5.29 16.39 10.91
N GLN A 63 5.55 16.48 9.59
CA GLN A 63 6.76 17.10 9.06
C GLN A 63 6.80 18.62 9.35
N LEU A 64 5.70 19.33 9.17
CA LEU A 64 5.61 20.78 9.43
C LEU A 64 5.77 21.11 10.93
N GLU A 65 5.38 20.21 11.82
CA GLU A 65 5.54 20.34 13.27
C GLU A 65 6.96 19.95 13.76
N GLY A 66 7.91 19.77 12.85
CA GLY A 66 9.31 19.41 13.17
C GLY A 66 9.52 17.92 13.45
N GLY A 67 8.63 17.06 13.00
CA GLY A 67 8.77 15.61 13.13
C GLY A 67 9.98 15.07 12.34
N ASN A 68 10.75 14.22 12.97
CA ASN A 68 11.92 13.60 12.36
C ASN A 68 11.58 12.24 11.75
N GLY A 69 12.23 11.93 10.63
CA GLY A 69 12.09 10.65 9.94
C GLY A 69 11.12 10.70 8.76
N VAL A 70 11.11 9.63 7.99
CA VAL A 70 10.32 9.51 6.76
C VAL A 70 8.90 9.04 7.08
N CYS A 71 7.91 9.69 6.46
CA CYS A 71 6.55 9.17 6.38
C CYS A 71 6.35 8.46 5.04
N PHE A 72 6.09 7.17 5.07
CA PHE A 72 5.86 6.37 3.88
C PHE A 72 4.40 5.91 3.81
N ILE A 73 3.76 6.21 2.70
CA ILE A 73 2.36 5.85 2.46
C ILE A 73 2.28 5.06 1.16
N GLU A 74 1.97 3.78 1.26
CA GLU A 74 1.62 2.95 0.11
C GLU A 74 0.12 3.01 -0.11
N ILE A 75 -0.30 3.32 -1.35
CA ILE A 75 -1.71 3.34 -1.73
C ILE A 75 -1.95 2.23 -2.76
N ILE A 76 -2.70 1.21 -2.34
CA ILE A 76 -3.10 0.13 -3.23
C ILE A 76 -4.31 0.57 -4.04
N SER A 77 -4.22 0.40 -5.35
CA SER A 77 -5.32 0.63 -6.28
C SER A 77 -5.47 -0.53 -7.25
N ASN A 78 -6.65 -0.66 -7.84
CA ASN A 78 -6.91 -1.61 -8.90
C ASN A 78 -6.31 -1.14 -10.24
N CYS A 79 -6.11 -2.08 -11.15
CA CYS A 79 -5.64 -1.83 -12.50
C CYS A 79 -6.52 -2.57 -13.53
N PRO A 80 -7.74 -2.07 -13.84
CA PRO A 80 -8.68 -2.77 -14.72
C PRO A 80 -8.09 -3.15 -16.08
N SER A 81 -7.40 -2.22 -16.73
CA SER A 81 -6.77 -2.47 -18.04
C SER A 81 -5.61 -3.47 -17.95
N GLY A 82 -4.76 -3.36 -16.93
CA GLY A 82 -3.64 -4.28 -16.72
C GLY A 82 -4.10 -5.70 -16.39
N TRP A 83 -5.21 -5.84 -15.66
CA TRP A 83 -5.79 -7.14 -15.29
C TRP A 83 -6.84 -7.67 -16.28
N LYS A 84 -7.15 -6.91 -17.34
CA LYS A 84 -8.17 -7.23 -18.34
C LYS A 84 -9.54 -7.49 -17.71
N MET A 85 -9.91 -6.65 -16.73
CA MET A 85 -11.17 -6.70 -15.97
C MET A 85 -11.93 -5.40 -16.12
N THR A 86 -13.24 -5.43 -15.87
CA THR A 86 -14.02 -4.21 -15.67
C THR A 86 -13.60 -3.50 -14.36
N PRO A 87 -13.85 -2.20 -14.18
CA PRO A 87 -13.55 -1.50 -12.93
C PRO A 87 -14.19 -2.16 -11.69
N VAL A 88 -15.41 -2.68 -11.82
CA VAL A 88 -16.12 -3.35 -10.71
C VAL A 88 -15.46 -4.68 -10.36
N GLU A 89 -15.19 -5.52 -11.38
CA GLU A 89 -14.51 -6.80 -11.17
C GLU A 89 -13.11 -6.62 -10.59
N SER A 90 -12.36 -5.64 -11.08
CA SER A 90 -11.01 -5.37 -10.58
C SER A 90 -11.01 -4.89 -9.12
N ASN A 91 -12.04 -4.14 -8.70
CA ASN A 91 -12.22 -3.76 -7.31
C ASN A 91 -12.56 -4.97 -6.43
N GLN A 92 -13.44 -5.85 -6.90
CA GLN A 92 -13.77 -7.08 -6.19
C GLN A 92 -12.54 -7.97 -6.03
N TRP A 93 -11.79 -8.17 -7.12
CA TRP A 93 -10.57 -8.96 -7.12
C TRP A 93 -9.50 -8.40 -6.16
N LEU A 94 -9.38 -7.08 -6.08
CA LEU A 94 -8.51 -6.39 -5.14
C LEU A 94 -8.84 -6.77 -3.68
N ASN A 95 -10.14 -6.74 -3.34
CA ASN A 95 -10.61 -7.06 -1.99
C ASN A 95 -10.43 -8.54 -1.66
N ASP A 96 -10.71 -9.44 -2.60
CA ASP A 96 -10.70 -10.87 -2.37
C ASP A 96 -9.29 -11.47 -2.33
N HIS A 97 -8.32 -10.86 -3.02
CA HIS A 97 -6.98 -11.43 -3.19
C HIS A 97 -5.86 -10.54 -2.65
N ILE A 98 -5.84 -9.25 -3.03
CA ILE A 98 -4.69 -8.40 -2.73
C ILE A 98 -4.60 -8.05 -1.24
N PHE A 99 -5.70 -7.69 -0.58
CA PHE A 99 -5.67 -7.27 0.82
C PHE A 99 -5.34 -8.41 1.79
N ASN A 100 -5.48 -9.67 1.38
CA ASN A 100 -5.04 -10.81 2.15
C ASN A 100 -3.50 -10.92 2.19
N HIS A 101 -2.83 -10.54 1.10
CA HIS A 101 -1.36 -10.55 1.01
C HIS A 101 -0.73 -9.23 1.46
N TYR A 102 -1.46 -8.13 1.29
CA TYR A 102 -1.04 -6.78 1.64
C TYR A 102 -2.08 -6.11 2.55
N PRO A 103 -2.13 -6.50 3.85
CA PRO A 103 -3.11 -5.96 4.79
C PRO A 103 -3.02 -4.44 4.90
N LEU A 104 -4.18 -3.78 4.93
CA LEU A 104 -4.30 -2.33 5.08
C LEU A 104 -4.13 -1.91 6.54
N GLY A 105 -3.62 -0.72 6.74
CA GLY A 105 -3.49 -0.08 8.05
C GLY A 105 -2.10 0.49 8.32
N ASP A 106 -1.92 0.94 9.55
CA ASP A 106 -0.65 1.52 9.99
C ASP A 106 0.30 0.40 10.45
N LEU A 107 1.38 0.20 9.69
CA LEU A 107 2.41 -0.79 10.01
C LEU A 107 3.41 -0.23 11.03
N LYS A 108 3.65 1.09 10.99
CA LYS A 108 4.42 1.83 11.99
C LYS A 108 3.68 3.12 12.30
N PRO A 109 3.09 3.27 13.50
CA PRO A 109 2.38 4.49 13.88
C PRO A 109 3.37 5.63 14.12
N PHE A 110 2.86 6.88 14.09
CA PHE A 110 3.66 8.04 14.47
C PHE A 110 4.27 7.85 15.86
N PRO A 111 5.51 8.35 16.08
CA PRO A 111 6.10 8.38 17.40
C PRO A 111 5.18 9.12 18.39
N LYS A 112 5.04 8.58 19.60
CA LYS A 112 4.32 9.28 20.65
C LYS A 112 5.09 10.58 20.95
N LYS A 113 4.38 11.72 21.02
CA LYS A 113 4.97 12.95 21.55
C LYS A 113 5.39 12.64 23.00
N GLU A 114 6.69 12.68 23.27
CA GLU A 114 7.15 12.68 24.66
C GLU A 114 6.59 13.95 25.31
N SER A 115 5.76 13.80 26.31
CA SER A 115 5.34 14.90 27.17
C SER A 115 6.58 15.37 27.93
N LYS A 116 7.12 16.50 27.50
CA LYS A 116 8.13 17.24 28.29
C LYS A 116 7.50 17.76 29.56
#